data_8d90dd513c0f3d81d6e6e2656c1b25f9
#
_entry.id   8d90dd513c0f3d81d6e6e2656c1b25f9
#
_cell.length_a   1.000
_cell.length_b   1.000
_cell.length_c   1.000
_cell.angle_alpha   90.00
_cell.angle_beta   90.00
_cell.angle_gamma   90.00
#
_symmetry.space_group_name_H-M   'P 1'
#
loop_
_entity.id
_entity.type
_entity.pdbx_description
1 polymer ?
#
loop_
_entity_poly.entity_id
_entity_poly.type
_entity_poly.pdbx_seq_one_letter_code
_entity_poly.pdbx_strand_id
1 'polypeptide(L)'
;EAESEDAGGRRAFRSYSARGVDLNGKHDDCTLAPTAVIASIPFAPELAIPTTLEMHRRYGQYIYSKYGFFDAFNRTWAFDVPLRHGRRIPDFGWVAGDYLGIDQGAILAMIENYRSALVWRVMRKNPYLRRGLEQAGFSGGWLGPGQ
;
A
#
# COMPACT_ATOMS: atom_id res chain seq x y z
N GLU A 1 4.75 -2.98 21.47
CA GLU A 1 4.29 -1.82 20.71
C GLU A 1 3.64 -0.86 21.69
N ALA A 2 4.10 0.40 21.69
CA ALA A 2 3.52 1.39 22.59
C ALA A 2 2.29 1.99 21.90
N GLU A 3 1.12 1.52 22.24
CA GLU A 3 -0.14 2.17 21.92
C GLU A 3 -0.31 3.41 22.79
N SER A 4 -0.83 4.48 22.21
CA SER A 4 -1.31 5.66 22.94
C SER A 4 -2.77 5.83 22.59
N GLU A 5 -3.57 6.17 23.62
CA GLU A 5 -4.95 6.60 23.41
C GLU A 5 -5.02 8.13 23.51
N ASP A 6 -5.82 8.76 22.67
CA ASP A 6 -6.18 10.17 22.84
C ASP A 6 -7.34 10.30 23.84
N ALA A 7 -7.71 11.54 24.16
CA ALA A 7 -8.82 11.84 25.06
C ALA A 7 -10.19 11.31 24.56
N GLY A 8 -10.29 10.89 23.31
CA GLY A 8 -11.47 10.27 22.71
C GLY A 8 -11.39 8.75 22.64
N GLY A 9 -10.38 8.11 23.23
CA GLY A 9 -10.20 6.66 23.22
C GLY A 9 -9.70 6.10 21.87
N ARG A 10 -9.23 6.96 20.96
CA ARG A 10 -8.64 6.50 19.69
C ARG A 10 -7.20 6.04 19.94
N ARG A 11 -6.88 4.88 19.37
CA ARG A 11 -5.54 4.31 19.47
C ARG A 11 -4.60 4.89 18.43
N ALA A 12 -3.35 5.08 18.82
CA ALA A 12 -2.29 5.52 17.94
C ALA A 12 -1.06 4.64 18.10
N PHE A 13 -0.53 4.16 17.00
CA PHE A 13 0.70 3.38 16.99
C PHE A 13 1.91 4.32 16.93
N ARG A 14 2.88 4.13 17.81
CA ARG A 14 4.14 4.90 17.86
C ARG A 14 5.25 4.30 17.03
N SER A 15 5.09 3.07 16.58
CA SER A 15 6.08 2.33 15.82
C SER A 15 5.51 1.81 14.51
N TYR A 16 6.39 1.35 13.64
CA TYR A 16 5.98 0.66 12.41
C TYR A 16 5.20 -0.60 12.75
N SER A 17 4.03 -0.75 12.16
CA SER A 17 3.22 -1.97 12.25
C SER A 17 2.32 -2.10 11.02
N ALA A 18 1.94 -3.33 10.69
CA ALA A 18 0.93 -3.55 9.66
C ALA A 18 -0.40 -2.94 10.10
N ARG A 19 -1.02 -2.16 9.22
CA ARG A 19 -2.28 -1.45 9.45
C ARG A 19 -3.23 -1.69 8.30
N GLY A 20 -4.50 -1.57 8.55
CA GLY A 20 -5.52 -1.72 7.54
C GLY A 20 -6.86 -2.11 8.14
N VAL A 21 -7.86 -2.18 7.30
CA VAL A 21 -9.20 -2.61 7.69
C VAL A 21 -9.14 -4.07 8.13
N ASP A 22 -9.54 -4.33 9.36
CA ASP A 22 -9.69 -5.66 9.92
C ASP A 22 -11.08 -5.85 10.53
N LEU A 23 -11.47 -7.12 10.75
CA LEU A 23 -12.78 -7.47 11.30
C LEU A 23 -13.02 -6.93 12.72
N ASN A 24 -11.98 -6.61 13.44
CA ASN A 24 -12.04 -6.13 14.82
C ASN A 24 -11.79 -4.63 14.94
N GLY A 25 -11.42 -3.95 13.85
CA GLY A 25 -11.08 -2.53 13.80
C GLY A 25 -9.82 -2.14 14.59
N LYS A 26 -9.05 -3.13 15.06
CA LYS A 26 -7.89 -2.87 15.95
C LYS A 26 -6.69 -2.25 15.24
N HIS A 27 -6.56 -2.53 13.93
CA HIS A 27 -5.42 -2.09 13.13
C HIS A 27 -5.79 -0.98 12.14
N ASP A 28 -7.05 -0.55 12.13
CA ASP A 28 -7.51 0.55 11.29
C ASP A 28 -7.50 1.86 12.09
N ASP A 29 -6.47 2.65 11.86
CA ASP A 29 -6.29 3.99 12.43
C ASP A 29 -6.35 5.10 11.37
N CYS A 30 -6.94 4.81 10.20
CA CYS A 30 -6.99 5.70 9.04
C CYS A 30 -5.60 5.99 8.41
N THR A 31 -4.60 5.15 8.64
CA THR A 31 -3.33 5.23 7.93
C THR A 31 -3.50 4.68 6.51
N LEU A 32 -3.05 5.45 5.54
CA LEU A 32 -3.14 5.13 4.11
C LEU A 32 -1.74 4.88 3.54
N ALA A 33 -1.62 3.84 2.72
CA ALA A 33 -0.42 3.54 1.95
C ALA A 33 -0.67 3.82 0.45
N PRO A 34 0.05 4.76 -0.17
CA PRO A 34 -0.05 5.01 -1.60
C PRO A 34 0.18 3.76 -2.45
N THR A 35 1.07 2.87 -2.01
CA THR A 35 1.33 1.57 -2.65
C THR A 35 0.08 0.74 -2.85
N ALA A 36 -0.82 0.69 -1.87
CA ALA A 36 -2.04 -0.09 -1.96
C ALA A 36 -2.94 0.37 -3.12
N VAL A 37 -3.03 1.68 -3.33
CA VAL A 37 -3.80 2.26 -4.44
C VAL A 37 -3.11 2.00 -5.78
N ILE A 38 -1.82 2.32 -5.88
CA ILE A 38 -1.09 2.25 -7.15
C ILE A 38 -0.91 0.81 -7.62
N ALA A 39 -0.61 -0.11 -6.70
CA ALA A 39 -0.50 -1.53 -7.02
C ALA A 39 -1.84 -2.17 -7.42
N SER A 40 -2.96 -1.50 -7.19
CA SER A 40 -4.29 -1.94 -7.62
C SER A 40 -4.65 -1.53 -9.06
N ILE A 41 -3.83 -0.72 -9.73
CA ILE A 41 -4.11 -0.23 -11.10
C ILE A 41 -4.49 -1.34 -12.09
N PRO A 42 -3.83 -2.51 -12.14
CA PRO A 42 -4.21 -3.56 -13.09
C PRO A 42 -5.60 -4.17 -12.87
N PHE A 43 -6.16 -3.99 -11.67
CA PHE A 43 -7.42 -4.63 -11.26
C PHE A 43 -8.60 -3.65 -11.29
N ALA A 44 -8.35 -2.37 -11.03
CA ALA A 44 -9.37 -1.32 -10.96
C ALA A 44 -8.79 0.02 -11.44
N PRO A 45 -8.35 0.14 -12.70
CA PRO A 45 -7.69 1.36 -13.20
C PRO A 45 -8.57 2.60 -13.11
N GLU A 46 -9.88 2.43 -13.30
CA GLU A 46 -10.88 3.51 -13.23
C GLU A 46 -11.01 4.14 -11.83
N LEU A 47 -10.63 3.42 -10.79
CA LEU A 47 -10.57 3.93 -9.41
C LEU A 47 -9.15 4.33 -9.01
N ALA A 48 -8.18 3.46 -9.29
CA ALA A 48 -6.81 3.61 -8.80
C ALA A 48 -6.08 4.79 -9.45
N ILE A 49 -6.24 5.00 -10.76
CA ILE A 49 -5.57 6.11 -11.46
C ILE A 49 -6.05 7.48 -10.96
N PRO A 50 -7.35 7.80 -11.00
CA PRO A 50 -7.80 9.11 -10.50
C PRO A 50 -7.51 9.30 -9.01
N THR A 51 -7.60 8.26 -8.19
CA THR A 51 -7.25 8.34 -6.77
C THR A 51 -5.77 8.67 -6.57
N THR A 52 -4.87 8.02 -7.33
CA THR A 52 -3.43 8.32 -7.28
C THR A 52 -3.13 9.76 -7.66
N LEU A 53 -3.73 10.24 -8.75
CA LEU A 53 -3.53 11.61 -9.22
C LEU A 53 -4.08 12.63 -8.21
N GLU A 54 -5.25 12.38 -7.64
CA GLU A 54 -5.84 13.25 -6.64
C GLU A 54 -5.05 13.24 -5.32
N MET A 55 -4.53 12.09 -4.91
CA MET A 55 -3.65 11.98 -3.76
C MET A 55 -2.35 12.79 -3.97
N HIS A 56 -1.75 12.70 -5.15
CA HIS A 56 -0.59 13.50 -5.51
C HIS A 56 -0.93 15.00 -5.54
N ARG A 57 -2.05 15.38 -6.15
CA ARG A 57 -2.48 16.78 -6.25
C ARG A 57 -2.73 17.42 -4.87
N ARG A 58 -3.40 16.70 -3.95
CA ARG A 58 -3.75 17.22 -2.63
C ARG A 58 -2.59 17.18 -1.64
N TYR A 59 -1.82 16.10 -1.68
CA TYR A 59 -0.90 15.75 -0.60
C TYR A 59 0.54 15.59 -1.06
N GLY A 60 0.83 15.69 -2.36
CA GLY A 60 2.14 15.42 -2.94
C GLY A 60 3.29 16.17 -2.25
N GLN A 61 3.09 17.43 -1.87
CA GLN A 61 4.09 18.20 -1.14
C GLN A 61 4.53 17.57 0.20
N TYR A 62 3.72 16.67 0.77
CA TYR A 62 3.99 15.99 2.05
C TYR A 62 4.40 14.54 1.88
N ILE A 63 3.82 13.84 0.88
CA ILE A 63 3.91 12.38 0.74
C ILE A 63 4.64 11.91 -0.52
N TYR A 64 5.19 12.84 -1.33
CA TYR A 64 5.87 12.52 -2.58
C TYR A 64 7.21 13.29 -2.66
N SER A 65 8.25 12.64 -3.19
CA SER A 65 9.56 13.26 -3.35
C SER A 65 10.34 12.57 -4.49
N LYS A 66 11.67 12.67 -4.46
CA LYS A 66 12.58 12.25 -5.53
C LYS A 66 12.34 10.82 -6.07
N TYR A 67 11.96 9.89 -5.21
CA TYR A 67 11.78 8.48 -5.58
C TYR A 67 10.33 8.04 -5.61
N GLY A 68 9.38 8.96 -5.64
CA GLY A 68 7.95 8.68 -5.68
C GLY A 68 7.25 8.92 -4.35
N PHE A 69 6.20 8.16 -4.10
CA PHE A 69 5.44 8.25 -2.85
C PHE A 69 6.20 7.62 -1.68
N PHE A 70 6.06 8.22 -0.51
CA PHE A 70 6.47 7.62 0.76
C PHE A 70 5.57 6.43 1.11
N ASP A 71 6.04 5.60 2.07
CA ASP A 71 5.36 4.40 2.52
C ASP A 71 3.91 4.66 2.93
N ALA A 72 3.70 5.55 3.89
CA ALA A 72 2.38 5.75 4.48
C ALA A 72 2.16 7.17 5.02
N PHE A 73 0.90 7.54 5.18
CA PHE A 73 0.51 8.78 5.84
C PHE A 73 -0.84 8.64 6.55
N ASN A 74 -1.05 9.48 7.57
CA ASN A 74 -2.30 9.54 8.32
C ASN A 74 -2.74 10.98 8.54
N ARG A 75 -3.81 11.39 7.89
CA ARG A 75 -4.38 12.74 7.98
C ARG A 75 -5.08 13.02 9.31
N THR A 76 -5.51 11.98 10.00
CA THR A 76 -6.25 12.10 11.26
C THR A 76 -5.34 12.08 12.49
N TRP A 77 -4.02 11.92 12.28
CA TRP A 77 -3.06 11.90 13.36
C TRP A 77 -2.93 13.26 14.02
N ALA A 78 -3.40 13.39 15.25
CA ALA A 78 -3.38 14.64 16.04
C ALA A 78 -2.66 14.48 17.38
N PHE A 79 -1.91 13.38 17.58
CA PHE A 79 -1.28 13.07 18.86
C PHE A 79 0.02 13.85 19.05
N ASP A 80 0.22 14.37 20.28
CA ASP A 80 1.46 15.00 20.70
C ASP A 80 2.28 14.04 21.54
N VAL A 81 2.86 13.04 20.86
CA VAL A 81 3.65 11.98 21.49
C VAL A 81 4.96 11.78 20.72
N PRO A 82 6.05 11.37 21.40
CA PRO A 82 7.29 11.05 20.72
C PRO A 82 7.07 9.91 19.70
N LEU A 83 7.38 10.19 18.45
CA LEU A 83 7.32 9.21 17.37
C LEU A 83 8.60 8.38 17.34
N ARG A 84 8.49 7.08 17.13
CA ARG A 84 9.62 6.19 16.83
C ARG A 84 9.90 6.12 15.33
N HIS A 85 8.90 6.46 14.51
CA HIS A 85 8.96 6.34 13.07
C HIS A 85 8.12 7.44 12.41
N GLY A 86 8.60 7.98 11.29
CA GLY A 86 7.93 9.06 10.59
C GLY A 86 8.02 10.41 11.30
N ARG A 87 7.22 11.34 10.84
CA ARG A 87 7.17 12.71 11.38
C ARG A 87 5.74 13.25 11.41
N ARG A 88 5.44 14.07 12.39
CA ARG A 88 4.23 14.89 12.42
C ARG A 88 4.48 16.15 11.59
N ILE A 89 3.53 16.49 10.75
CA ILE A 89 3.51 17.73 9.99
C ILE A 89 2.32 18.54 10.50
N PRO A 90 2.53 19.79 10.99
CA PRO A 90 1.44 20.65 11.45
C PRO A 90 0.36 20.79 10.36
N ASP A 91 -0.90 20.77 10.78
CA ASP A 91 -2.09 20.89 9.93
C ASP A 91 -2.26 19.81 8.84
N PHE A 92 -1.32 18.86 8.78
CA PHE A 92 -1.40 17.73 7.88
C PHE A 92 -1.67 16.41 8.58
N GLY A 93 -0.86 16.03 9.55
CA GLY A 93 -0.93 14.76 10.24
C GLY A 93 0.44 14.05 10.29
N TRP A 94 0.46 12.73 10.22
CA TRP A 94 1.68 11.92 10.26
C TRP A 94 2.07 11.43 8.85
N VAL A 95 3.38 11.34 8.61
CA VAL A 95 3.97 10.80 7.37
C VAL A 95 5.15 9.90 7.72
N ALA A 96 5.21 8.70 7.17
CA ALA A 96 6.32 7.76 7.34
C ALA A 96 7.64 8.33 6.84
N GLY A 97 7.65 8.92 5.65
CA GLY A 97 8.83 9.56 5.09
C GLY A 97 9.88 8.61 4.50
N ASP A 98 9.64 7.30 4.54
CA ASP A 98 10.54 6.29 4.03
C ASP A 98 10.14 5.79 2.65
N TYR A 99 11.12 5.22 1.95
CA TYR A 99 10.92 4.46 0.72
C TYR A 99 11.22 2.99 1.00
N LEU A 100 10.20 2.17 1.02
CA LEU A 100 10.39 0.74 1.22
C LEU A 100 10.49 0.03 -0.13
N GLY A 101 11.48 -0.83 -0.28
CA GLY A 101 11.69 -1.59 -1.52
C GLY A 101 10.49 -2.47 -1.88
N ILE A 102 9.81 -3.01 -0.89
CA ILE A 102 8.59 -3.81 -1.08
C ILE A 102 7.46 -2.98 -1.69
N ASP A 103 7.31 -1.72 -1.30
CA ASP A 103 6.28 -0.82 -1.82
C ASP A 103 6.62 -0.35 -3.23
N GLN A 104 7.83 0.16 -3.41
CA GLN A 104 8.28 0.65 -4.72
C GLN A 104 8.32 -0.46 -5.77
N GLY A 105 8.69 -1.68 -5.35
CA GLY A 105 8.66 -2.86 -6.20
C GLY A 105 7.25 -3.24 -6.64
N ALA A 106 6.29 -3.23 -5.73
CA ALA A 106 4.89 -3.48 -6.04
C ALA A 106 4.31 -2.43 -6.99
N ILE A 107 4.57 -1.14 -6.75
CA ILE A 107 4.17 -0.03 -7.63
C ILE A 107 4.70 -0.25 -9.04
N LEU A 108 6.01 -0.47 -9.17
CA LEU A 108 6.66 -0.64 -10.47
C LEU A 108 6.13 -1.87 -11.23
N ALA A 109 6.06 -3.02 -10.55
CA ALA A 109 5.61 -4.26 -11.15
C ALA A 109 4.15 -4.19 -11.61
N MET A 110 3.27 -3.55 -10.83
CA MET A 110 1.85 -3.45 -11.18
C MET A 110 1.57 -2.39 -12.24
N ILE A 111 2.29 -1.29 -12.27
CA ILE A 111 2.21 -0.35 -13.40
C ILE A 111 2.67 -1.03 -14.70
N GLU A 112 3.77 -1.80 -14.66
CA GLU A 112 4.23 -2.52 -15.84
C GLU A 112 3.26 -3.63 -16.27
N ASN A 113 2.64 -4.32 -15.32
CA ASN A 113 1.59 -5.28 -15.62
C ASN A 113 0.37 -4.62 -16.27
N TYR A 114 -0.04 -3.44 -15.82
CA TYR A 114 -1.12 -2.68 -16.47
C TYR A 114 -0.76 -2.28 -17.91
N ARG A 115 0.48 -1.81 -18.12
CA ARG A 115 0.95 -1.36 -19.44
C ARG A 115 1.15 -2.49 -20.45
N SER A 116 1.72 -3.61 -20.02
CA SER A 116 2.22 -4.64 -20.95
C SER A 116 1.99 -6.07 -20.50
N ALA A 117 1.50 -6.30 -19.28
CA ALA A 117 1.42 -7.60 -18.62
C ALA A 117 2.79 -8.34 -18.53
N LEU A 118 3.92 -7.62 -18.61
CA LEU A 118 5.25 -8.22 -18.73
C LEU A 118 5.55 -9.21 -17.61
N VAL A 119 5.41 -8.76 -16.35
CA VAL A 119 5.72 -9.58 -15.19
C VAL A 119 4.84 -10.84 -15.18
N TRP A 120 3.54 -10.69 -15.43
CA TRP A 120 2.62 -11.81 -15.49
C TRP A 120 2.95 -12.77 -16.63
N ARG A 121 3.30 -12.28 -17.83
CA ARG A 121 3.71 -13.14 -18.96
C ARG A 121 4.97 -13.96 -18.65
N VAL A 122 5.94 -13.34 -17.97
CA VAL A 122 7.16 -14.04 -17.57
C VAL A 122 6.85 -15.07 -16.49
N MET A 123 6.10 -14.71 -15.46
CA MET A 123 5.77 -15.60 -14.34
C MET A 123 4.92 -16.80 -14.76
N ARG A 124 3.98 -16.62 -15.70
CA ARG A 124 3.16 -17.74 -16.25
C ARG A 124 3.97 -18.83 -16.93
N LYS A 125 5.16 -18.51 -17.44
CA LYS A 125 6.06 -19.49 -18.06
C LYS A 125 6.84 -20.33 -17.04
N ASN A 126 6.77 -19.99 -15.77
CA ASN A 126 7.49 -20.71 -14.72
C ASN A 126 6.72 -21.98 -14.32
N PRO A 127 7.27 -23.18 -14.58
CA PRO A 127 6.58 -24.46 -14.28
C PRO A 127 6.40 -24.70 -12.78
N TYR A 128 7.30 -24.15 -11.95
CA TYR A 128 7.19 -24.29 -10.50
C TYR A 128 6.03 -23.48 -9.95
N LEU A 129 5.83 -22.25 -10.47
CA LEU A 129 4.68 -21.42 -10.09
C LEU A 129 3.37 -22.12 -10.47
N ARG A 130 3.28 -22.64 -11.71
CA ARG A 130 2.10 -23.38 -12.17
C ARG A 130 1.79 -24.55 -11.24
N ARG A 131 2.78 -25.41 -10.99
CA ARG A 131 2.63 -26.58 -10.10
C ARG A 131 2.21 -26.17 -8.68
N GLY A 132 2.82 -25.10 -8.13
CA GLY A 132 2.48 -24.62 -6.78
C GLY A 132 1.02 -24.16 -6.70
N LEU A 133 0.53 -23.42 -7.70
CA LEU A 133 -0.86 -22.98 -7.75
C LEU A 133 -1.84 -24.16 -7.90
N GLU A 134 -1.52 -25.13 -8.76
CA GLU A 134 -2.34 -26.34 -8.93
C GLU A 134 -2.40 -27.15 -7.63
N GLN A 135 -1.28 -27.32 -6.93
CA GLN A 135 -1.22 -28.00 -5.62
C GLN A 135 -1.99 -27.24 -4.53
N ALA A 136 -2.06 -25.94 -4.62
CA ALA A 136 -2.88 -25.11 -3.74
C ALA A 136 -4.38 -25.09 -4.10
N GLY A 137 -4.80 -25.84 -5.13
CA GLY A 137 -6.19 -25.97 -5.53
C GLY A 137 -6.69 -24.89 -6.51
N PHE A 138 -5.81 -24.04 -7.03
CA PHE A 138 -6.20 -23.08 -8.05
C PHE A 138 -6.42 -23.77 -9.40
N SER A 139 -7.44 -23.31 -10.13
CA SER A 139 -7.79 -23.85 -11.46
C SER A 139 -8.39 -22.76 -12.35
N GLY A 140 -8.47 -23.00 -13.65
CA GLY A 140 -9.03 -22.05 -14.62
C GLY A 140 -8.08 -20.92 -15.00
N GLY A 141 -8.60 -19.91 -15.70
CA GLY A 141 -7.80 -18.84 -16.25
C GLY A 141 -6.60 -19.38 -17.05
N TRP A 142 -5.41 -18.84 -16.84
CA TRP A 142 -4.19 -19.28 -17.52
C TRP A 142 -3.65 -20.67 -17.09
N LEU A 143 -4.22 -21.27 -16.05
CA LEU A 143 -3.95 -22.66 -15.65
C LEU A 143 -4.77 -23.67 -16.47
N GLY A 144 -5.80 -23.21 -17.19
CA GLY A 144 -6.62 -24.05 -18.03
C GLY A 144 -5.87 -24.70 -19.19
N PRO A 145 -6.41 -25.79 -19.78
CA PRO A 145 -5.81 -26.45 -20.94
C PRO A 145 -5.77 -25.51 -22.16
N GLY A 146 -4.62 -25.39 -22.79
CA GLY A 146 -4.48 -24.70 -24.08
C GLY A 146 -4.12 -23.20 -24.01
N GLN A 147 -3.64 -22.70 -22.90
CA GLN A 147 -3.10 -21.32 -22.78
C GLN A 147 -1.62 -21.31 -22.43
#